data_24773a0ee5a8ef92716e0ba2055d9a18
#
_entry.id   24773a0ee5a8ef92716e0ba2055d9a18
#
_cell.length_a   1.000
_cell.length_b   1.000
_cell.length_c   1.000
_cell.angle_alpha   90.00
_cell.angle_beta   90.00
_cell.angle_gamma   90.00
#
_symmetry.space_group_name_H-M   'P 1'
#
loop_
_entity.id
_entity.type
_entity.pdbx_description
1 polymer ?
#
loop_
_entity_poly.entity_id
_entity_poly.type
_entity_poly.pdbx_seq_one_letter_code
_entity_poly.pdbx_strand_id
1 'polypeptide(L)'
;AGMSNNIRAVFGPRRKSGDGPDPTLDFITIATLGNATDFGDTTAARRNGPGASNNTRGLILGGEEAPGAVNKIEFIEFSTAANAVDFGDLVAVLIDSGAAANNTRACVMGGSNPSVTNQVQSVEIGTLGNAVDYGDLTQSATSVTGSGNKNRMVRAGGFVSPSQVNVIDFASFSQRSNFTDFGD
;
A
#
# COMPACT_ATOMS: atom_id res chain seq x y z
N ALA A 1 -5.12 -5.37 0.40
CA ALA A 1 -4.50 -4.43 1.34
C ALA A 1 -4.75 -4.84 2.78
N GLY A 2 -3.86 -4.42 3.67
CA GLY A 2 -4.03 -4.50 5.12
C GLY A 2 -3.58 -3.17 5.73
N MET A 3 -4.36 -2.65 6.67
CA MET A 3 -4.12 -1.36 7.31
C MET A 3 -4.51 -1.47 8.78
N SER A 4 -3.78 -0.82 9.66
CA SER A 4 -4.12 -0.90 11.09
C SER A 4 -3.70 0.36 11.85
N ASN A 5 -4.37 0.56 12.96
CA ASN A 5 -3.92 1.41 14.05
C ASN A 5 -3.80 0.58 15.34
N ASN A 6 -3.70 1.23 16.49
CA ASN A 6 -3.59 0.52 17.77
C ASN A 6 -4.89 -0.19 18.21
N ILE A 7 -6.02 0.02 17.54
CA ILE A 7 -7.35 -0.45 17.95
C ILE A 7 -7.94 -1.41 16.91
N ARG A 8 -7.87 -1.04 15.63
CA ARG A 8 -8.51 -1.76 14.53
C ARG A 8 -7.49 -2.21 13.49
N ALA A 9 -7.70 -3.41 12.94
CA ALA A 9 -7.08 -3.83 11.68
C ALA A 9 -8.19 -3.96 10.63
N VAL A 10 -7.99 -3.31 9.47
CA VAL A 10 -8.90 -3.31 8.33
C VAL A 10 -8.23 -4.06 7.18
N PHE A 11 -8.99 -4.95 6.54
CA PHE A 11 -8.53 -5.82 5.46
C PHE A 11 -9.42 -5.64 4.24
N GLY A 12 -8.82 -5.60 3.08
CA GLY A 12 -9.48 -5.43 1.78
C GLY A 12 -8.91 -4.21 1.05
N PRO A 13 -9.37 -3.92 -0.18
CA PRO A 13 -10.22 -4.77 -1.02
C PRO A 13 -9.52 -6.07 -1.39
N ARG A 14 -10.29 -7.05 -1.81
CA ARG A 14 -9.78 -8.42 -2.03
C ARG A 14 -10.27 -9.01 -3.36
N ARG A 15 -9.75 -10.18 -3.71
CA ARG A 15 -10.32 -11.02 -4.76
C ARG A 15 -11.26 -12.03 -4.14
N LYS A 16 -12.50 -12.07 -4.59
CA LYS A 16 -13.47 -13.09 -4.22
C LYS A 16 -13.30 -14.32 -5.12
N SER A 17 -13.35 -15.50 -4.53
CA SER A 17 -13.21 -16.74 -5.29
C SER A 17 -14.34 -16.87 -6.31
N GLY A 18 -13.97 -16.98 -7.59
CA GLY A 18 -14.91 -17.15 -8.71
C GLY A 18 -15.44 -15.84 -9.32
N ASP A 19 -15.45 -14.73 -8.60
CA ASP A 19 -16.19 -13.51 -8.99
C ASP A 19 -15.32 -12.27 -9.29
N GLY A 20 -13.99 -12.38 -9.22
CA GLY A 20 -13.12 -11.22 -9.50
C GLY A 20 -12.86 -10.30 -8.31
N PRO A 21 -12.55 -9.02 -8.55
CA PRO A 21 -12.30 -8.05 -7.48
C PRO A 21 -13.55 -7.76 -6.65
N ASP A 22 -13.36 -7.53 -5.34
CA ASP A 22 -14.43 -7.25 -4.37
C ASP A 22 -14.08 -5.94 -3.63
N PRO A 23 -14.98 -4.94 -3.55
CA PRO A 23 -14.71 -3.67 -2.92
C PRO A 23 -14.70 -3.73 -1.39
N THR A 24 -15.22 -4.79 -0.79
CA THR A 24 -15.51 -4.89 0.64
C THR A 24 -14.25 -4.75 1.50
N LEU A 25 -14.36 -3.93 2.52
CA LEU A 25 -13.42 -3.76 3.61
C LEU A 25 -14.01 -4.35 4.88
N ASP A 26 -13.31 -5.27 5.51
CA ASP A 26 -13.68 -5.85 6.80
C ASP A 26 -12.70 -5.41 7.88
N PHE A 27 -13.16 -5.32 9.12
CA PHE A 27 -12.28 -5.00 10.25
C PHE A 27 -12.45 -5.93 11.44
N ILE A 28 -11.40 -5.96 12.26
CA ILE A 28 -11.42 -6.56 13.59
C ILE A 28 -10.97 -5.52 14.62
N THR A 29 -11.42 -5.67 15.84
CA THR A 29 -10.85 -4.97 17.00
C THR A 29 -9.70 -5.82 17.54
N ILE A 30 -8.46 -5.28 17.52
CA ILE A 30 -7.25 -6.06 17.79
C ILE A 30 -7.21 -6.63 19.22
N ALA A 31 -7.75 -5.89 20.19
CA ALA A 31 -7.72 -6.27 21.60
C ALA A 31 -8.76 -7.33 22.00
N THR A 32 -9.72 -7.67 21.13
CA THR A 32 -10.82 -8.59 21.44
C THR A 32 -10.88 -9.72 20.43
N LEU A 33 -11.25 -10.92 20.89
CA LEU A 33 -11.54 -12.04 20.01
C LEU A 33 -12.91 -11.82 19.36
N GLY A 34 -13.04 -12.24 18.09
CA GLY A 34 -14.29 -12.14 17.36
C GLY A 34 -14.10 -12.27 15.85
N ASN A 35 -15.20 -12.39 15.15
CA ASN A 35 -15.22 -12.38 13.69
C ASN A 35 -15.00 -10.97 13.16
N ALA A 36 -14.52 -10.87 11.93
CA ALA A 36 -14.48 -9.61 11.22
C ALA A 36 -15.90 -9.06 10.99
N THR A 37 -16.01 -7.75 11.01
CA THR A 37 -17.24 -7.00 10.76
C THR A 37 -17.05 -6.11 9.55
N ASP A 38 -18.10 -5.87 8.81
CA ASP A 38 -18.09 -4.94 7.67
C ASP A 38 -17.65 -3.54 8.11
N PHE A 39 -16.69 -2.97 7.37
CA PHE A 39 -16.21 -1.60 7.57
C PHE A 39 -16.83 -0.65 6.56
N GLY A 40 -17.11 -1.12 5.35
CA GLY A 40 -17.57 -0.39 4.19
C GLY A 40 -16.86 -0.88 2.92
N ASP A 41 -16.95 -0.10 1.85
CA ASP A 41 -16.43 -0.45 0.53
C ASP A 41 -15.43 0.58 0.00
N THR A 42 -14.53 0.14 -0.87
CA THR A 42 -13.79 1.02 -1.77
C THR A 42 -14.74 1.57 -2.86
N THR A 43 -14.39 2.69 -3.50
CA THR A 43 -15.22 3.32 -4.54
C THR A 43 -15.42 2.41 -5.76
N ALA A 44 -14.52 1.47 -5.99
CA ALA A 44 -14.64 0.43 -7.00
C ALA A 44 -13.98 -0.87 -6.52
N ALA A 45 -14.45 -2.00 -7.05
CA ALA A 45 -13.86 -3.31 -6.78
C ALA A 45 -12.43 -3.38 -7.31
N ARG A 46 -11.46 -3.69 -6.42
CA ARG A 46 -10.04 -3.58 -6.70
C ARG A 46 -9.24 -4.74 -6.06
N ARG A 47 -8.09 -5.03 -6.62
CA ARG A 47 -7.13 -6.03 -6.10
C ARG A 47 -5.69 -5.57 -6.30
N ASN A 48 -4.72 -6.30 -5.73
CA ASN A 48 -3.27 -6.13 -5.97
C ASN A 48 -2.70 -4.73 -5.64
N GLY A 49 -3.42 -3.94 -4.85
CA GLY A 49 -2.93 -2.69 -4.28
C GLY A 49 -2.47 -2.89 -2.84
N PRO A 50 -1.34 -2.31 -2.41
CA PRO A 50 -0.91 -2.36 -1.02
C PRO A 50 -1.73 -1.43 -0.13
N GLY A 51 -1.66 -1.68 1.16
CA GLY A 51 -2.19 -0.79 2.19
C GLY A 51 -1.08 -0.15 3.01
N ALA A 52 -1.29 1.07 3.44
CA ALA A 52 -0.42 1.79 4.37
C ALA A 52 -1.27 2.59 5.35
N SER A 53 -0.78 2.85 6.55
CA SER A 53 -1.60 3.56 7.55
C SER A 53 -0.76 4.31 8.58
N ASN A 54 -1.39 5.31 9.17
CA ASN A 54 -0.97 5.88 10.45
C ASN A 54 -2.04 5.58 11.53
N ASN A 55 -1.98 6.25 12.66
CA ASN A 55 -2.94 6.01 13.76
C ASN A 55 -4.39 6.43 13.45
N THR A 56 -4.63 7.28 12.45
CA THR A 56 -5.95 7.82 12.11
C THR A 56 -6.49 7.33 10.79
N ARG A 57 -5.65 7.22 9.76
CA ARG A 57 -6.03 6.90 8.39
C ARG A 57 -5.37 5.65 7.87
N GLY A 58 -6.13 4.85 7.15
CA GLY A 58 -5.63 3.79 6.27
C GLY A 58 -5.73 4.23 4.81
N LEU A 59 -4.69 3.98 4.02
CA LEU A 59 -4.62 4.26 2.59
C LEU A 59 -4.60 2.96 1.80
N ILE A 60 -5.33 2.95 0.69
CA ILE A 60 -5.33 1.89 -0.33
C ILE A 60 -4.72 2.51 -1.58
N LEU A 61 -3.60 1.95 -2.05
CA LEU A 61 -2.70 2.62 -2.97
C LEU A 61 -2.61 1.85 -4.29
N GLY A 62 -3.10 2.44 -5.41
CA GLY A 62 -3.07 1.81 -6.71
C GLY A 62 -3.82 0.48 -6.76
N GLY A 63 -3.29 -0.47 -7.50
CA GLY A 63 -3.89 -1.79 -7.72
C GLY A 63 -4.57 -1.92 -9.06
N GLU A 64 -5.49 -2.88 -9.18
CA GLU A 64 -6.18 -3.22 -10.43
C GLU A 64 -7.69 -3.18 -10.23
N GLU A 65 -8.36 -2.36 -11.00
CA GLU A 65 -9.80 -2.33 -11.24
C GLU A 65 -10.06 -2.86 -12.67
N ALA A 66 -11.25 -3.39 -12.96
CA ALA A 66 -11.57 -3.73 -14.34
C ALA A 66 -11.75 -2.44 -15.18
N PRO A 67 -11.09 -2.29 -16.34
CA PRO A 67 -10.34 -3.31 -17.08
C PRO A 67 -8.82 -3.35 -16.83
N GLY A 68 -8.23 -2.61 -15.89
CA GLY A 68 -6.78 -2.61 -15.73
C GLY A 68 -6.26 -1.92 -14.47
N ALA A 69 -4.96 -1.70 -14.43
CA ALA A 69 -4.30 -1.05 -13.32
C ALA A 69 -4.71 0.41 -13.17
N VAL A 70 -4.76 0.89 -11.92
CA VAL A 70 -5.15 2.27 -11.58
C VAL A 70 -4.09 2.94 -10.72
N ASN A 71 -4.06 4.27 -10.78
CA ASN A 71 -3.22 5.11 -9.92
C ASN A 71 -3.97 5.67 -8.70
N LYS A 72 -5.24 5.35 -8.55
CA LYS A 72 -6.10 5.89 -7.51
C LYS A 72 -5.58 5.59 -6.09
N ILE A 73 -5.59 6.59 -5.23
CA ILE A 73 -5.40 6.45 -3.79
C ILE A 73 -6.73 6.71 -3.11
N GLU A 74 -7.14 5.81 -2.24
CA GLU A 74 -8.31 5.99 -1.39
C GLU A 74 -7.93 5.90 0.08
N PHE A 75 -8.73 6.50 0.95
CA PHE A 75 -8.49 6.44 2.38
C PHE A 75 -9.74 6.09 3.17
N ILE A 76 -9.51 5.57 4.36
CA ILE A 76 -10.49 5.36 5.42
C ILE A 76 -10.03 6.07 6.69
N GLU A 77 -11.00 6.48 7.51
CA GLU A 77 -10.75 6.92 8.88
C GLU A 77 -11.05 5.76 9.84
N PHE A 78 -10.06 5.33 10.64
CA PHE A 78 -10.26 4.17 11.54
C PHE A 78 -11.32 4.39 12.62
N SER A 79 -11.64 5.64 12.96
CA SER A 79 -12.61 5.98 14.01
C SER A 79 -14.04 5.56 13.68
N THR A 80 -14.41 5.54 12.40
CA THR A 80 -15.80 5.34 11.96
C THR A 80 -15.81 4.37 10.77
N ALA A 81 -16.58 3.30 10.88
CA ALA A 81 -16.83 2.40 9.76
C ALA A 81 -17.65 3.14 8.69
N ALA A 82 -17.09 3.26 7.50
CA ALA A 82 -17.67 3.94 6.35
C ALA A 82 -16.90 3.56 5.08
N ASN A 83 -17.50 3.87 3.94
CA ASN A 83 -16.82 3.67 2.65
C ASN A 83 -15.56 4.51 2.54
N ALA A 84 -14.59 3.98 1.80
CA ALA A 84 -13.39 4.71 1.45
C ALA A 84 -13.71 5.93 0.58
N VAL A 85 -12.90 6.96 0.71
CA VAL A 85 -13.05 8.24 0.00
C VAL A 85 -11.79 8.46 -0.85
N ASP A 86 -11.97 9.14 -1.96
CA ASP A 86 -10.86 9.54 -2.83
C ASP A 86 -9.86 10.41 -2.05
N PHE A 87 -8.58 10.08 -2.20
CA PHE A 87 -7.47 10.81 -1.59
C PHE A 87 -6.68 11.62 -2.62
N GLY A 88 -6.56 11.09 -3.83
CA GLY A 88 -5.74 11.56 -4.93
C GLY A 88 -5.14 10.41 -5.72
N ASP A 89 -4.07 10.67 -6.47
CA ASP A 89 -3.48 9.71 -7.40
C ASP A 89 -1.99 9.45 -7.14
N LEU A 90 -1.54 8.24 -7.43
CA LEU A 90 -0.13 7.90 -7.62
C LEU A 90 0.41 8.60 -8.86
N VAL A 91 1.73 8.82 -8.92
CA VAL A 91 2.43 9.36 -10.09
C VAL A 91 2.28 8.44 -11.30
N ALA A 92 2.28 7.13 -11.05
CA ALA A 92 2.09 6.10 -12.08
C ALA A 92 1.16 5.00 -11.56
N VAL A 93 0.47 4.33 -12.48
CA VAL A 93 -0.32 3.14 -12.17
C VAL A 93 0.60 2.00 -11.75
N LEU A 94 0.31 1.33 -10.64
CA LEU A 94 1.11 0.24 -10.09
C LEU A 94 0.24 -0.88 -9.56
N ILE A 95 0.63 -2.12 -9.86
CA ILE A 95 0.11 -3.35 -9.27
C ILE A 95 1.24 -4.14 -8.62
N ASP A 96 0.89 -5.00 -7.67
CA ASP A 96 1.84 -5.89 -6.98
C ASP A 96 3.04 -5.15 -6.37
N SER A 97 2.80 -3.92 -5.90
CA SER A 97 3.76 -3.08 -5.18
C SER A 97 3.71 -3.34 -3.68
N GLY A 98 4.79 -2.98 -2.99
CA GLY A 98 4.83 -2.91 -1.52
C GLY A 98 4.49 -1.52 -1.01
N ALA A 99 4.19 -1.40 0.27
CA ALA A 99 4.05 -0.10 0.91
C ALA A 99 4.58 -0.11 2.35
N ALA A 100 4.98 1.07 2.79
CA ALA A 100 5.35 1.34 4.17
C ALA A 100 4.88 2.74 4.57
N ALA A 101 4.60 2.94 5.85
CA ALA A 101 4.22 4.25 6.36
C ALA A 101 4.81 4.54 7.73
N ASN A 102 4.90 5.82 8.04
CA ASN A 102 5.01 6.33 9.40
C ASN A 102 3.79 7.20 9.74
N ASN A 103 3.86 8.01 10.80
CA ASN A 103 2.71 8.83 11.20
C ASN A 103 2.33 9.93 10.19
N THR A 104 3.23 10.34 9.31
CA THR A 104 3.01 11.47 8.38
C THR A 104 3.00 11.06 6.93
N ARG A 105 3.80 10.07 6.53
CA ARG A 105 4.04 9.73 5.13
C ARG A 105 3.78 8.25 4.86
N ALA A 106 3.14 7.97 3.73
CA ALA A 106 3.06 6.63 3.12
C ALA A 106 3.88 6.59 1.83
N CYS A 107 4.60 5.50 1.63
CA CYS A 107 5.39 5.25 0.42
C CYS A 107 4.93 3.95 -0.23
N VAL A 108 4.81 3.97 -1.57
CA VAL A 108 4.57 2.81 -2.42
C VAL A 108 5.86 2.48 -3.14
N MET A 109 6.23 1.22 -3.19
CA MET A 109 7.56 0.78 -3.61
C MET A 109 7.47 -0.32 -4.66
N GLY A 110 8.20 -0.15 -5.78
CA GLY A 110 8.27 -1.14 -6.85
C GLY A 110 6.91 -1.45 -7.47
N GLY A 111 6.74 -2.70 -7.91
CA GLY A 111 5.53 -3.12 -8.61
C GLY A 111 5.70 -3.15 -10.12
N SER A 112 4.60 -3.24 -10.86
CA SER A 112 4.64 -3.27 -12.33
C SER A 112 3.40 -2.65 -12.97
N ASN A 113 3.59 -2.02 -14.13
CA ASN A 113 2.57 -1.75 -15.15
C ASN A 113 3.16 -0.90 -16.30
N PRO A 114 3.30 -1.40 -17.51
CA PRO A 114 3.35 -2.82 -17.87
C PRO A 114 4.67 -3.50 -17.47
N SER A 115 5.69 -2.71 -17.17
CA SER A 115 7.05 -3.20 -16.83
C SER A 115 7.28 -3.13 -15.32
N VAL A 116 8.15 -3.99 -14.83
CA VAL A 116 8.62 -3.96 -13.44
C VAL A 116 9.43 -2.68 -13.21
N THR A 117 9.21 -2.02 -12.08
CA THR A 117 9.85 -0.73 -11.77
C THR A 117 10.57 -0.75 -10.41
N ASN A 118 11.54 0.14 -10.25
CA ASN A 118 12.19 0.45 -8.98
C ASN A 118 11.63 1.73 -8.33
N GLN A 119 10.67 2.40 -8.97
CA GLN A 119 10.14 3.68 -8.51
C GLN A 119 9.54 3.57 -7.11
N VAL A 120 9.80 4.58 -6.30
CA VAL A 120 9.14 4.81 -5.00
C VAL A 120 8.37 6.11 -5.07
N GLN A 121 7.11 6.08 -4.67
CA GLN A 121 6.22 7.24 -4.65
C GLN A 121 5.73 7.49 -3.23
N SER A 122 5.47 8.73 -2.86
CA SER A 122 5.02 9.06 -1.51
C SER A 122 3.89 10.07 -1.46
N VAL A 123 3.04 9.93 -0.42
CA VAL A 123 2.01 10.92 -0.05
C VAL A 123 2.12 11.30 1.42
N GLU A 124 1.70 12.52 1.75
CA GLU A 124 1.50 12.94 3.13
C GLU A 124 0.10 12.50 3.59
N ILE A 125 0.02 11.61 4.61
CA ILE A 125 -1.25 10.98 5.03
C ILE A 125 -2.25 11.99 5.60
N GLY A 126 -1.77 13.08 6.18
CA GLY A 126 -2.60 14.10 6.83
C GLY A 126 -3.37 15.01 5.89
N THR A 127 -2.94 15.14 4.64
CA THR A 127 -3.51 16.07 3.65
C THR A 127 -3.84 15.34 2.36
N LEU A 128 -5.04 15.58 1.81
CA LEU A 128 -5.42 15.03 0.52
C LEU A 128 -4.51 15.58 -0.59
N GLY A 129 -4.22 14.75 -1.58
CA GLY A 129 -3.42 15.15 -2.74
C GLY A 129 -2.69 13.98 -3.39
N ASN A 130 -2.09 14.29 -4.53
CA ASN A 130 -1.40 13.31 -5.34
C ASN A 130 -0.03 12.93 -4.74
N ALA A 131 0.39 11.73 -5.07
CA ALA A 131 1.73 11.27 -4.76
C ALA A 131 2.78 12.07 -5.52
N VAL A 132 3.97 12.09 -4.97
CA VAL A 132 5.16 12.64 -5.60
C VAL A 132 6.24 11.58 -5.66
N ASP A 133 7.15 11.73 -6.61
CA ASP A 133 8.33 10.89 -6.69
C ASP A 133 9.13 11.01 -5.38
N TYR A 134 9.58 9.85 -4.88
CA TYR A 134 10.36 9.76 -3.65
C TYR A 134 11.83 9.44 -3.94
N GLY A 135 12.08 8.58 -4.91
CA GLY A 135 13.36 8.02 -5.30
C GLY A 135 13.19 6.59 -5.81
N ASP A 136 14.24 5.80 -5.76
CA ASP A 136 14.27 4.46 -6.35
C ASP A 136 14.74 3.40 -5.36
N LEU A 137 14.21 2.18 -5.51
CA LEU A 137 14.76 0.97 -4.93
C LEU A 137 16.14 0.67 -5.57
N THR A 138 16.96 -0.10 -4.89
CA THR A 138 18.25 -0.56 -5.43
C THR A 138 18.09 -1.47 -6.66
N GLN A 139 16.92 -2.12 -6.78
CA GLN A 139 16.59 -3.00 -7.90
C GLN A 139 15.09 -2.94 -8.22
N SER A 140 14.74 -2.93 -9.51
CA SER A 140 13.34 -3.10 -9.95
C SER A 140 12.82 -4.45 -9.51
N ALA A 141 11.63 -4.48 -8.88
CA ALA A 141 10.96 -5.72 -8.47
C ALA A 141 9.46 -5.52 -8.34
N THR A 142 8.69 -6.56 -8.60
CA THR A 142 7.27 -6.68 -8.30
C THR A 142 7.04 -7.64 -7.13
N SER A 143 5.84 -7.70 -6.58
CA SER A 143 5.49 -8.57 -5.44
C SER A 143 6.40 -8.35 -4.23
N VAL A 144 6.83 -7.14 -4.04
CA VAL A 144 7.70 -6.73 -2.92
C VAL A 144 6.88 -6.54 -1.63
N THR A 145 7.53 -6.74 -0.50
CA THR A 145 6.96 -6.44 0.81
C THR A 145 7.58 -5.17 1.37
N GLY A 146 6.75 -4.28 1.89
CA GLY A 146 7.18 -3.08 2.59
C GLY A 146 6.82 -3.11 4.06
N SER A 147 7.69 -2.58 4.89
CA SER A 147 7.46 -2.35 6.31
C SER A 147 8.25 -1.13 6.78
N GLY A 148 7.97 -0.66 7.97
CA GLY A 148 8.70 0.48 8.49
C GLY A 148 8.41 0.79 9.96
N ASN A 149 9.16 1.73 10.46
CA ASN A 149 8.93 2.37 11.76
C ASN A 149 8.80 3.89 11.56
N LYS A 150 8.83 4.67 12.64
CA LYS A 150 8.71 6.14 12.53
C LYS A 150 9.81 6.81 11.68
N ASN A 151 10.98 6.19 11.52
CA ASN A 151 12.15 6.80 10.89
C ASN A 151 12.51 6.17 9.54
N ARG A 152 12.39 4.84 9.41
CA ARG A 152 12.87 4.08 8.25
C ARG A 152 11.76 3.23 7.65
N MET A 153 11.77 3.13 6.35
CA MET A 153 11.06 2.13 5.57
C MET A 153 12.04 1.12 5.00
N VAL A 154 11.59 -0.10 4.90
CA VAL A 154 12.36 -1.24 4.39
C VAL A 154 11.53 -1.93 3.31
N ARG A 155 12.17 -2.30 2.22
CA ARG A 155 11.63 -3.21 1.22
C ARG A 155 12.36 -4.54 1.33
N ALA A 156 11.63 -5.64 1.21
CA ALA A 156 12.23 -6.97 1.24
C ALA A 156 11.66 -7.85 0.12
N GLY A 157 12.54 -8.66 -0.45
CA GLY A 157 12.24 -9.66 -1.45
C GLY A 157 11.63 -9.09 -2.72
N GLY A 158 10.82 -9.91 -3.37
CA GLY A 158 10.12 -9.60 -4.61
C GLY A 158 10.44 -10.57 -5.74
N PHE A 159 9.97 -10.21 -6.93
CA PHE A 159 10.14 -11.02 -8.13
C PHE A 159 10.65 -10.17 -9.28
N VAL A 160 11.71 -10.64 -9.93
CA VAL A 160 12.26 -10.13 -11.18
C VAL A 160 12.38 -11.33 -12.13
N SER A 161 11.53 -11.35 -13.16
CA SER A 161 11.47 -12.54 -14.06
C SER A 161 12.83 -12.98 -14.56
N PRO A 162 13.20 -14.28 -14.47
CA PRO A 162 12.35 -15.40 -14.02
C PRO A 162 12.51 -15.78 -12.53
N SER A 163 13.14 -14.97 -11.70
CA SER A 163 13.58 -15.38 -10.36
C SER A 163 13.02 -14.48 -9.25
N GLN A 164 12.84 -15.08 -8.08
CA GLN A 164 12.68 -14.33 -6.83
C GLN A 164 14.02 -13.71 -6.42
N VAL A 165 13.94 -12.61 -5.70
CA VAL A 165 15.12 -11.90 -5.18
C VAL A 165 15.07 -11.87 -3.64
N ASN A 166 16.26 -11.89 -3.03
CA ASN A 166 16.44 -11.83 -1.58
C ASN A 166 16.85 -10.44 -1.06
N VAL A 167 16.92 -9.45 -1.94
CA VAL A 167 17.37 -8.09 -1.62
C VAL A 167 16.49 -7.45 -0.54
N ILE A 168 17.15 -6.90 0.47
CA ILE A 168 16.55 -6.01 1.47
C ILE A 168 17.20 -4.65 1.31
N ASP A 169 16.40 -3.62 1.08
CA ASP A 169 16.89 -2.25 1.01
C ASP A 169 16.01 -1.30 1.87
N PHE A 170 16.55 -0.12 2.19
CA PHE A 170 15.90 0.81 3.08
C PHE A 170 16.11 2.27 2.67
N ALA A 171 15.20 3.12 3.12
CA ALA A 171 15.35 4.58 3.07
C ALA A 171 14.77 5.23 4.34
N SER A 172 15.10 6.51 4.56
CA SER A 172 14.54 7.30 5.66
C SER A 172 13.24 7.97 5.23
N PHE A 173 12.21 8.02 6.07
CA PHE A 173 11.01 8.81 5.78
C PHE A 173 11.24 10.33 5.83
N SER A 174 12.33 10.81 6.42
CA SER A 174 12.53 12.24 6.70
C SER A 174 12.81 13.08 5.45
N GLN A 175 13.47 12.49 4.45
CA GLN A 175 13.78 13.17 3.19
C GLN A 175 13.75 12.20 2.03
N ARG A 176 13.39 12.70 0.86
CA ARG A 176 13.38 11.93 -0.38
C ARG A 176 14.79 11.53 -0.78
N SER A 177 14.99 10.26 -1.06
CA SER A 177 16.27 9.70 -1.50
C SER A 177 16.07 8.31 -2.07
N ASN A 178 17.02 7.85 -2.85
CA ASN A 178 17.08 6.45 -3.26
C ASN A 178 17.32 5.55 -2.04
N PHE A 179 16.87 4.33 -2.17
CA PHE A 179 17.12 3.28 -1.20
C PHE A 179 18.59 2.85 -1.21
N THR A 180 19.03 2.38 -0.08
CA THR A 180 20.37 1.83 0.13
C THR A 180 20.24 0.37 0.52
N ASP A 181 21.17 -0.45 0.07
CA ASP A 181 21.24 -1.85 0.44
C ASP A 181 21.31 -2.01 1.96
N PHE A 182 20.48 -2.92 2.48
CA PHE A 182 20.45 -3.28 3.90
C PHE A 182 21.13 -4.65 4.14
N GLY A 183 21.04 -5.54 3.12
CA GLY A 183 21.51 -6.91 3.16
C GLY A 183 20.55 -7.85 2.41
N ASP A 184 20.82 -9.16 2.54
CA ASP A 184 20.07 -10.23 1.86
C ASP A 184 19.39 -11.19 2.86
#